data_f8417692446c1662349128323a4e1748
#
_entry.id   f8417692446c1662349128323a4e1748
#
_cell.length_a   1.000
_cell.length_b   1.000
_cell.length_c   1.000
_cell.angle_alpha   90.00
_cell.angle_beta   90.00
_cell.angle_gamma   90.00
#
_symmetry.space_group_name_H-M   'P 1'
#
loop_
_entity.id
_entity.type
_entity.pdbx_description
1 polymer ?
#
loop_
_entity_poly.entity_id
_entity_poly.type
_entity_poly.pdbx_seq_one_letter_code
_entity_poly.pdbx_strand_id
1 'polypeptide(L)'
;MSERAISSTTTGNAPRTIAHGGNLHEAARRYGIAWETWIDLSTGINPHGYPVPPVPASAWRRLPEDGDGLADCAARYYGAPDAAHVLPVAGSQAAIRALPALLPRARVAIAPLTYGEYAPAFAQAGHTVVPLDVTHPDLPDDATHAIVVNPNNPTATLIERETLLRWHAQLAARGGTLIVDETFADAFVDTSARSLADSTDRAGLVVLRSPGKFFGLAGARCGFALAQPALLAALRERLGAWTVNGPARHAVMHAFADTAWQTAMRKQLAREGERLAALLRAHGFAPRATPLFAWIEDTRAAQLQDALAAHAVWTRRFDTPASLRFGLPASEEEWQRFETALGLAVAALKASR
;
A
#
# COMPACT_ATOMS: atom_id res chain seq x y z
N MET A 1 -56.27 10.86 29.13
CA MET A 1 -55.80 10.10 27.95
C MET A 1 -54.44 10.69 27.59
N SER A 2 -53.37 9.99 27.96
CA SER A 2 -52.00 10.48 27.87
C SER A 2 -51.31 9.74 26.74
N GLU A 3 -50.97 10.44 25.66
CA GLU A 3 -50.16 9.91 24.55
C GLU A 3 -48.67 9.87 24.95
N ARG A 4 -48.13 8.67 25.04
CA ARG A 4 -46.68 8.45 25.19
C ARG A 4 -46.04 8.56 23.77
N ALA A 5 -45.22 9.58 23.59
CA ALA A 5 -44.33 9.69 22.43
C ALA A 5 -43.21 8.67 22.59
N ILE A 6 -43.10 7.76 21.62
CA ILE A 6 -41.98 6.83 21.47
C ILE A 6 -40.86 7.55 20.73
N SER A 7 -39.83 7.95 21.45
CA SER A 7 -38.58 8.48 20.90
C SER A 7 -37.72 7.32 20.36
N SER A 8 -37.69 7.08 19.09
CA SER A 8 -36.74 6.16 18.45
C SER A 8 -35.45 6.93 18.11
N THR A 9 -34.48 6.88 19.00
CA THR A 9 -33.12 7.31 18.69
C THR A 9 -32.43 6.23 17.85
N THR A 10 -32.58 6.30 16.54
CA THR A 10 -31.67 5.60 15.58
C THR A 10 -30.36 6.37 15.54
N THR A 11 -29.39 5.95 16.35
CA THR A 11 -27.99 6.36 16.17
C THR A 11 -27.48 5.75 14.87
N GLY A 12 -27.68 6.45 13.76
CA GLY A 12 -27.10 6.13 12.48
C GLY A 12 -25.56 6.18 12.60
N ASN A 13 -24.93 5.03 12.52
CA ASN A 13 -23.48 4.91 12.44
C ASN A 13 -23.05 5.50 11.08
N ALA A 14 -22.63 6.77 11.04
CA ALA A 14 -22.10 7.38 9.85
C ALA A 14 -20.91 6.53 9.35
N PRO A 15 -20.79 6.24 8.05
CA PRO A 15 -19.71 5.42 7.54
C PRO A 15 -18.36 6.04 7.95
N ARG A 16 -17.55 5.31 8.72
CA ARG A 16 -16.22 5.76 9.13
C ARG A 16 -15.38 5.92 7.86
N THR A 17 -15.07 7.15 7.50
CA THR A 17 -14.16 7.45 6.39
C THR A 17 -12.78 6.90 6.75
N ILE A 18 -12.26 6.01 5.91
CA ILE A 18 -10.90 5.49 6.07
C ILE A 18 -9.95 6.64 5.79
N ALA A 19 -9.14 7.02 6.80
CA ALA A 19 -8.13 8.04 6.58
C ALA A 19 -6.98 7.46 5.74
N HIS A 20 -6.49 8.25 4.78
CA HIS A 20 -5.35 7.91 3.92
C HIS A 20 -4.26 8.99 4.03
N GLY A 21 -3.05 8.72 3.54
CA GLY A 21 -2.01 9.73 3.34
C GLY A 21 -2.32 10.62 2.12
N GLY A 22 -1.56 11.72 1.96
CA GLY A 22 -1.62 12.58 0.77
C GLY A 22 -2.69 13.67 0.79
N ASN A 23 -3.40 13.90 1.90
CA ASN A 23 -4.42 14.96 1.98
C ASN A 23 -3.83 16.30 2.42
N LEU A 24 -2.92 16.86 1.60
CA LEU A 24 -2.25 18.13 1.90
C LEU A 24 -3.21 19.35 1.95
N HIS A 25 -4.28 19.36 1.17
CA HIS A 25 -5.27 20.43 1.22
C HIS A 25 -6.00 20.48 2.58
N GLU A 26 -6.23 19.36 3.21
CA GLU A 26 -6.78 19.31 4.57
C GLU A 26 -5.75 19.82 5.59
N ALA A 27 -4.50 19.37 5.49
CA ALA A 27 -3.41 19.85 6.32
C ALA A 27 -3.26 21.39 6.18
N ALA A 28 -3.24 21.91 4.96
CA ALA A 28 -3.16 23.34 4.67
C ALA A 28 -4.28 24.15 5.36
N ARG A 29 -5.52 23.68 5.24
CA ARG A 29 -6.67 24.30 5.91
C ARG A 29 -6.58 24.25 7.43
N ARG A 30 -6.16 23.10 7.98
CA ARG A 30 -6.10 22.87 9.43
C ARG A 30 -5.03 23.72 10.11
N TYR A 31 -3.88 23.93 9.46
CA TYR A 31 -2.73 24.63 10.04
C TYR A 31 -2.53 26.04 9.48
N GLY A 32 -3.33 26.46 8.51
CA GLY A 32 -3.22 27.81 7.91
C GLY A 32 -1.94 28.04 7.09
N ILE A 33 -1.32 26.97 6.56
CA ILE A 33 -0.07 26.99 5.79
C ILE A 33 -0.40 26.66 4.33
N ALA A 34 0.16 27.43 3.37
CA ALA A 34 -0.06 27.20 1.94
C ALA A 34 0.36 25.77 1.54
N TRP A 35 -0.48 25.08 0.73
CA TRP A 35 -0.32 23.65 0.45
C TRP A 35 1.00 23.32 -0.29
N GLU A 36 1.52 24.26 -1.06
CA GLU A 36 2.76 24.14 -1.83
C GLU A 36 4.01 24.08 -0.94
N THR A 37 3.92 24.55 0.31
CA THR A 37 5.06 24.59 1.23
C THR A 37 5.25 23.29 2.02
N TRP A 38 4.29 22.37 1.93
CA TRP A 38 4.32 21.14 2.70
C TRP A 38 5.30 20.11 2.15
N ILE A 39 6.04 19.46 3.03
CA ILE A 39 6.75 18.22 2.74
C ILE A 39 5.79 17.07 3.03
N ASP A 40 5.37 16.33 1.99
CA ASP A 40 4.46 15.18 2.15
C ASP A 40 5.23 13.89 2.45
N LEU A 41 5.37 13.57 3.70
CA LEU A 41 5.91 12.30 4.19
C LEU A 41 4.80 11.28 4.53
N SER A 42 3.55 11.53 4.15
CA SER A 42 2.41 10.70 4.57
C SER A 42 2.15 9.49 3.68
N THR A 43 2.70 9.43 2.46
CA THR A 43 2.27 8.47 1.43
C THR A 43 3.15 7.24 1.26
N GLY A 44 4.46 7.31 1.52
CA GLY A 44 5.44 6.24 1.21
C GLY A 44 5.58 5.99 -0.29
N ILE A 45 5.41 7.01 -1.12
CA ILE A 45 5.66 7.01 -2.55
C ILE A 45 7.10 7.46 -2.78
N ASN A 46 7.80 6.83 -3.74
CA ASN A 46 9.10 7.30 -4.18
C ASN A 46 9.00 8.76 -4.66
N PRO A 47 9.72 9.71 -4.02
CA PRO A 47 9.71 11.10 -4.45
C PRO A 47 10.45 11.35 -5.76
N HIS A 48 11.32 10.41 -6.18
CA HIS A 48 12.10 10.46 -7.43
C HIS A 48 11.38 9.68 -8.53
N GLY A 49 10.19 10.16 -8.94
CA GLY A 49 9.35 9.47 -9.92
C GLY A 49 10.08 9.12 -11.23
N TYR A 50 9.67 8.01 -11.85
CA TYR A 50 10.17 7.59 -13.15
C TYR A 50 9.94 8.70 -14.21
N PRO A 51 10.94 9.10 -14.99
CA PRO A 51 10.81 10.12 -16.03
C PRO A 51 10.04 9.57 -17.22
N VAL A 52 8.72 9.66 -17.17
CA VAL A 52 7.84 9.13 -18.23
C VAL A 52 8.13 9.83 -19.56
N PRO A 53 8.42 9.10 -20.65
CA PRO A 53 8.54 9.69 -21.96
C PRO A 53 7.25 10.38 -22.42
N PRO A 54 7.30 11.32 -23.38
CA PRO A 54 6.11 11.99 -23.90
C PRO A 54 5.02 10.98 -24.30
N VAL A 55 3.83 11.16 -23.75
CA VAL A 55 2.68 10.29 -24.04
C VAL A 55 2.12 10.62 -25.42
N PRO A 56 2.06 9.66 -26.37
CA PRO A 56 1.56 9.92 -27.70
C PRO A 56 0.07 10.28 -27.70
N ALA A 57 -0.34 11.15 -28.61
CA ALA A 57 -1.72 11.61 -28.68
C ALA A 57 -2.75 10.46 -28.87
N SER A 58 -2.33 9.36 -29.49
CA SER A 58 -3.17 8.16 -29.65
C SER A 58 -3.53 7.52 -28.32
N ALA A 59 -2.64 7.54 -27.33
CA ALA A 59 -2.92 6.98 -26.00
C ALA A 59 -4.02 7.73 -25.25
N TRP A 60 -4.27 9.00 -25.61
CA TRP A 60 -5.36 9.81 -25.05
C TRP A 60 -6.69 9.64 -25.81
N ARG A 61 -6.63 9.30 -27.09
CA ARG A 61 -7.82 9.31 -27.99
C ARG A 61 -8.46 7.94 -28.14
N ARG A 62 -7.67 6.87 -28.01
CA ARG A 62 -8.19 5.50 -28.19
C ARG A 62 -8.58 4.88 -26.86
N LEU A 63 -9.60 4.03 -26.87
CA LEU A 63 -9.85 3.13 -25.76
C LEU A 63 -8.68 2.16 -25.62
N PRO A 64 -8.26 1.82 -24.39
CA PRO A 64 -7.16 0.88 -24.18
C PRO A 64 -7.57 -0.53 -24.63
N GLU A 65 -6.62 -1.24 -25.24
CA GLU A 65 -6.81 -2.60 -25.72
C GLU A 65 -6.00 -3.58 -24.86
N ASP A 66 -6.60 -4.72 -24.51
CA ASP A 66 -5.94 -5.72 -23.64
C ASP A 66 -4.76 -6.42 -24.33
N GLY A 67 -4.69 -6.41 -25.67
CA GLY A 67 -3.63 -7.02 -26.46
C GLY A 67 -2.41 -6.12 -26.72
N ASP A 68 -2.25 -5.00 -26.02
CA ASP A 68 -1.16 -4.04 -26.24
C ASP A 68 0.21 -4.44 -25.67
N GLY A 69 0.30 -5.60 -25.01
CA GLY A 69 1.54 -6.14 -24.43
C GLY A 69 1.79 -5.71 -22.96
N LEU A 70 0.89 -4.94 -22.32
CA LEU A 70 1.08 -4.54 -20.91
C LEU A 70 1.14 -5.76 -19.97
N ALA A 71 0.27 -6.76 -20.18
CA ALA A 71 0.27 -7.97 -19.35
C ALA A 71 1.56 -8.77 -19.53
N ASP A 72 2.06 -8.91 -20.77
CA ASP A 72 3.35 -9.57 -21.06
C ASP A 72 4.54 -8.82 -20.42
N CYS A 73 4.52 -7.50 -20.51
CA CYS A 73 5.53 -6.65 -19.89
C CYS A 73 5.54 -6.80 -18.35
N ALA A 74 4.36 -6.82 -17.76
CA ALA A 74 4.21 -6.99 -16.32
C ALA A 74 4.58 -8.42 -15.86
N ALA A 75 4.23 -9.46 -16.63
CA ALA A 75 4.63 -10.83 -16.34
C ALA A 75 6.16 -10.97 -16.28
N ARG A 76 6.87 -10.42 -17.28
CA ARG A 76 8.34 -10.42 -17.29
C ARG A 76 8.93 -9.62 -16.12
N TYR A 77 8.37 -8.44 -15.84
CA TYR A 77 8.89 -7.56 -14.79
C TYR A 77 8.69 -8.17 -13.38
N TYR A 78 7.53 -8.75 -13.11
CA TYR A 78 7.21 -9.34 -11.81
C TYR A 78 7.67 -10.79 -11.68
N GLY A 79 8.06 -11.44 -12.77
CA GLY A 79 8.42 -12.85 -12.78
C GLY A 79 7.22 -13.79 -12.70
N ALA A 80 6.02 -13.35 -13.12
CA ALA A 80 4.86 -14.23 -13.20
C ALA A 80 5.06 -15.34 -14.25
N PRO A 81 4.35 -16.49 -14.16
CA PRO A 81 4.51 -17.60 -15.10
C PRO A 81 4.34 -17.19 -16.56
N ASP A 82 3.31 -16.39 -16.85
CA ASP A 82 3.04 -15.80 -18.17
C ASP A 82 2.01 -14.67 -18.07
N ALA A 83 1.63 -14.07 -19.20
CA ALA A 83 0.65 -12.99 -19.27
C ALA A 83 -0.78 -13.41 -18.90
N ALA A 84 -1.13 -14.71 -19.01
CA ALA A 84 -2.45 -15.19 -18.61
C ALA A 84 -2.64 -15.15 -17.08
N HIS A 85 -1.53 -15.13 -16.33
CA HIS A 85 -1.51 -15.00 -14.86
C HIS A 85 -1.47 -13.54 -14.39
N VAL A 86 -1.64 -12.55 -15.29
CA VAL A 86 -1.55 -11.13 -14.97
C VAL A 86 -2.77 -10.37 -15.49
N LEU A 87 -3.47 -9.66 -14.62
CA LEU A 87 -4.55 -8.76 -14.98
C LEU A 87 -4.19 -7.32 -14.58
N PRO A 88 -4.02 -6.39 -15.55
CA PRO A 88 -3.95 -4.97 -15.27
C PRO A 88 -5.26 -4.44 -14.71
N VAL A 89 -5.19 -3.63 -13.64
CA VAL A 89 -6.35 -3.07 -12.93
C VAL A 89 -6.16 -1.57 -12.64
N ALA A 90 -7.24 -0.84 -12.39
CA ALA A 90 -7.22 0.60 -12.06
C ALA A 90 -6.61 0.87 -10.66
N GLY A 91 -5.32 0.56 -10.50
CA GLY A 91 -4.65 0.45 -9.21
C GLY A 91 -5.07 -0.81 -8.45
N SER A 92 -4.20 -1.32 -7.56
CA SER A 92 -4.52 -2.49 -6.72
C SER A 92 -5.83 -2.31 -5.92
N GLN A 93 -6.23 -1.07 -5.63
CA GLN A 93 -7.48 -0.74 -4.94
C GLN A 93 -8.72 -1.32 -5.64
N ALA A 94 -8.75 -1.34 -6.97
CA ALA A 94 -9.87 -1.92 -7.72
C ALA A 94 -9.99 -3.44 -7.45
N ALA A 95 -8.86 -4.15 -7.44
CA ALA A 95 -8.82 -5.57 -7.10
C ALA A 95 -9.18 -5.81 -5.62
N ILE A 96 -8.66 -5.00 -4.68
CA ILE A 96 -8.98 -5.09 -3.24
C ILE A 96 -10.49 -5.01 -3.00
N ARG A 97 -11.20 -4.15 -3.73
CA ARG A 97 -12.66 -3.99 -3.59
C ARG A 97 -13.46 -5.08 -4.30
N ALA A 98 -12.93 -5.67 -5.36
CA ALA A 98 -13.66 -6.64 -6.18
C ALA A 98 -13.44 -8.10 -5.75
N LEU A 99 -12.21 -8.47 -5.36
CA LEU A 99 -11.82 -9.84 -4.99
C LEU A 99 -12.70 -10.48 -3.89
N PRO A 100 -13.09 -9.77 -2.80
CA PRO A 100 -13.85 -10.39 -1.74
C PRO A 100 -15.15 -11.05 -2.20
N ALA A 101 -15.81 -10.48 -3.18
CA ALA A 101 -17.08 -11.02 -3.70
C ALA A 101 -16.90 -12.22 -4.66
N LEU A 102 -15.67 -12.53 -5.07
CA LEU A 102 -15.32 -13.68 -5.91
C LEU A 102 -14.89 -14.89 -5.09
N LEU A 103 -14.63 -14.70 -3.80
CA LEU A 103 -14.22 -15.79 -2.90
C LEU A 103 -15.40 -16.33 -2.12
N PRO A 104 -15.42 -17.65 -1.80
CA PRO A 104 -16.41 -18.21 -0.90
C PRO A 104 -16.42 -17.48 0.44
N ARG A 105 -17.59 -17.10 0.95
CA ARG A 105 -17.71 -16.42 2.24
C ARG A 105 -17.17 -17.31 3.35
N ALA A 106 -16.20 -16.77 4.11
CA ALA A 106 -15.50 -17.51 5.15
C ALA A 106 -14.84 -16.55 6.16
N ARG A 107 -14.12 -17.13 7.13
CA ARG A 107 -13.25 -16.39 8.05
C ARG A 107 -11.96 -16.00 7.33
N VAL A 108 -11.60 -14.72 7.45
CA VAL A 108 -10.44 -14.12 6.77
C VAL A 108 -9.50 -13.54 7.81
N ALA A 109 -8.28 -14.06 7.88
CA ALA A 109 -7.24 -13.58 8.78
C ALA A 109 -6.57 -12.33 8.20
N ILE A 110 -6.59 -11.22 8.93
CA ILE A 110 -6.01 -9.92 8.53
C ILE A 110 -5.30 -9.32 9.73
N ALA A 111 -4.07 -8.83 9.55
CA ALA A 111 -3.35 -8.15 10.64
C ALA A 111 -4.12 -6.92 11.12
N PRO A 112 -4.25 -6.68 12.44
CA PRO A 112 -5.02 -5.55 13.00
C PRO A 112 -4.52 -4.19 12.53
N LEU A 113 -3.20 -4.04 12.37
CA LEU A 113 -2.57 -2.85 11.80
C LEU A 113 -1.94 -3.18 10.45
N THR A 114 -2.70 -2.96 9.39
CA THR A 114 -2.28 -3.11 8.00
C THR A 114 -2.99 -2.07 7.12
N TYR A 115 -2.95 -2.24 5.79
CA TYR A 115 -3.66 -1.33 4.89
C TYR A 115 -5.17 -1.38 5.12
N GLY A 116 -5.73 -0.26 5.56
CA GLY A 116 -7.08 -0.17 6.13
C GLY A 116 -8.26 -0.48 5.21
N GLU A 117 -8.02 -0.72 3.91
CA GLU A 117 -9.08 -1.02 2.93
C GLU A 117 -9.50 -2.50 2.95
N TYR A 118 -8.64 -3.41 3.38
CA TYR A 118 -8.91 -4.84 3.31
C TYR A 118 -10.05 -5.29 4.23
N ALA A 119 -9.96 -4.99 5.51
CA ALA A 119 -10.97 -5.45 6.47
C ALA A 119 -12.39 -4.96 6.14
N PRO A 120 -12.63 -3.67 5.79
CA PRO A 120 -13.96 -3.22 5.38
C PRO A 120 -14.44 -3.85 4.07
N ALA A 121 -13.54 -4.06 3.08
CA ALA A 121 -13.93 -4.67 1.80
C ALA A 121 -14.41 -6.12 2.00
N PHE A 122 -13.70 -6.90 2.81
CA PHE A 122 -14.09 -8.28 3.13
C PHE A 122 -15.36 -8.36 3.98
N ALA A 123 -15.47 -7.50 5.01
CA ALA A 123 -16.68 -7.44 5.83
C ALA A 123 -17.93 -7.08 5.01
N GLN A 124 -17.81 -6.11 4.07
CA GLN A 124 -18.91 -5.74 3.16
C GLN A 124 -19.34 -6.88 2.23
N ALA A 125 -18.42 -7.77 1.85
CA ALA A 125 -18.71 -8.94 1.05
C ALA A 125 -19.28 -10.12 1.88
N GLY A 126 -19.41 -9.96 3.19
CA GLY A 126 -20.01 -10.95 4.09
C GLY A 126 -19.01 -11.97 4.66
N HIS A 127 -17.70 -11.68 4.59
CA HIS A 127 -16.69 -12.46 5.29
C HIS A 127 -16.58 -12.05 6.77
N THR A 128 -16.16 -12.98 7.62
CA THR A 128 -15.84 -12.70 9.03
C THR A 128 -14.35 -12.40 9.16
N VAL A 129 -13.99 -11.15 9.44
CA VAL A 129 -12.59 -10.77 9.63
C VAL A 129 -12.12 -11.21 11.03
N VAL A 130 -10.98 -11.90 11.08
CA VAL A 130 -10.32 -12.33 12.32
C VAL A 130 -8.89 -11.79 12.37
N PRO A 131 -8.33 -11.53 13.56
CA PRO A 131 -6.97 -11.01 13.67
C PRO A 131 -5.95 -12.06 13.21
N LEU A 132 -4.93 -11.59 12.46
CA LEU A 132 -3.73 -12.33 12.10
C LEU A 132 -2.54 -11.80 12.88
N ASP A 133 -1.91 -12.65 13.67
CA ASP A 133 -0.59 -12.35 14.24
C ASP A 133 0.48 -12.77 13.23
N VAL A 134 1.08 -11.80 12.56
CA VAL A 134 2.12 -12.03 11.54
C VAL A 134 3.47 -12.48 12.13
N THR A 135 3.61 -12.46 13.45
CA THR A 135 4.81 -12.95 14.17
C THR A 135 4.67 -14.42 14.57
N HIS A 136 3.46 -14.95 14.56
CA HIS A 136 3.19 -16.37 14.85
C HIS A 136 3.51 -17.22 13.61
N PRO A 137 4.11 -18.43 13.76
CA PRO A 137 4.48 -19.28 12.64
C PRO A 137 3.28 -19.82 11.86
N ASP A 138 2.11 -19.97 12.49
CA ASP A 138 0.93 -20.59 11.93
C ASP A 138 -0.25 -19.63 11.86
N LEU A 139 -1.12 -19.87 10.88
CA LEU A 139 -2.39 -19.16 10.72
C LEU A 139 -3.42 -19.65 11.76
N PRO A 140 -4.43 -18.82 12.10
CA PRO A 140 -5.58 -19.30 12.88
C PRO A 140 -6.23 -20.54 12.24
N ASP A 141 -6.50 -21.57 13.04
CA ASP A 141 -7.00 -22.86 12.54
C ASP A 141 -8.34 -22.76 11.81
N ASP A 142 -9.16 -21.79 12.19
CA ASP A 142 -10.48 -21.55 11.62
C ASP A 142 -10.50 -20.53 10.48
N ALA A 143 -9.35 -19.97 10.09
CA ALA A 143 -9.24 -19.10 8.92
C ALA A 143 -9.19 -19.92 7.62
N THR A 144 -10.08 -19.58 6.70
CA THR A 144 -10.08 -20.15 5.33
C THR A 144 -9.28 -19.26 4.38
N HIS A 145 -9.35 -17.93 4.57
CA HIS A 145 -8.55 -17.01 3.77
C HIS A 145 -7.62 -16.21 4.66
N ALA A 146 -6.53 -15.70 4.10
CA ALA A 146 -5.66 -14.73 4.76
C ALA A 146 -5.24 -13.63 3.79
N ILE A 147 -5.03 -12.42 4.34
CA ILE A 147 -4.51 -11.28 3.62
C ILE A 147 -3.28 -10.77 4.33
N VAL A 148 -2.20 -10.67 3.57
CA VAL A 148 -0.90 -10.21 4.03
C VAL A 148 -0.43 -9.06 3.15
N VAL A 149 -0.09 -7.93 3.76
CA VAL A 149 0.61 -6.85 3.08
C VAL A 149 2.10 -7.04 3.34
N ASN A 150 2.92 -7.23 2.31
CA ASN A 150 4.32 -7.63 2.47
C ASN A 150 5.27 -6.87 1.52
N PRO A 151 6.09 -5.93 2.00
CA PRO A 151 6.20 -5.50 3.40
C PRO A 151 4.93 -4.81 3.92
N ASN A 152 4.65 -4.97 5.21
CA ASN A 152 3.42 -4.44 5.78
C ASN A 152 3.43 -2.91 5.85
N ASN A 153 2.35 -2.32 5.41
CA ASN A 153 2.04 -0.92 5.59
C ASN A 153 1.00 -0.79 6.72
N PRO A 154 1.33 -0.16 7.87
CA PRO A 154 2.45 0.78 8.03
C PRO A 154 3.70 0.22 8.70
N THR A 155 3.68 -0.95 9.29
CA THR A 155 4.67 -1.40 10.29
C THR A 155 6.04 -1.79 9.72
N ALA A 156 6.20 -1.78 8.39
CA ALA A 156 7.42 -2.23 7.70
C ALA A 156 7.81 -3.70 8.00
N THR A 157 6.92 -4.47 8.63
CA THR A 157 7.16 -5.89 8.89
C THR A 157 7.25 -6.65 7.57
N LEU A 158 8.27 -7.49 7.47
CA LEU A 158 8.51 -8.36 6.33
C LEU A 158 8.31 -9.81 6.76
N ILE A 159 7.53 -10.56 5.99
CA ILE A 159 7.32 -11.99 6.20
C ILE A 159 8.11 -12.72 5.11
N GLU A 160 8.89 -13.72 5.53
CA GLU A 160 9.74 -14.48 4.63
C GLU A 160 8.89 -15.34 3.67
N ARG A 161 9.43 -15.52 2.45
CA ARG A 161 8.77 -16.25 1.35
C ARG A 161 8.34 -17.66 1.76
N GLU A 162 9.18 -18.39 2.48
CA GLU A 162 8.90 -19.74 2.95
C GLU A 162 7.69 -19.79 3.89
N THR A 163 7.55 -18.78 4.75
CA THR A 163 6.39 -18.66 5.64
C THR A 163 5.11 -18.41 4.84
N LEU A 164 5.15 -17.51 3.86
CA LEU A 164 4.01 -17.25 2.99
C LEU A 164 3.60 -18.49 2.18
N LEU A 165 4.55 -19.26 1.66
CA LEU A 165 4.29 -20.50 0.94
C LEU A 165 3.71 -21.58 1.86
N ARG A 166 4.18 -21.67 3.10
CA ARG A 166 3.60 -22.57 4.10
C ARG A 166 2.15 -22.17 4.44
N TRP A 167 1.89 -20.89 4.65
CA TRP A 167 0.52 -20.40 4.87
C TRP A 167 -0.39 -20.64 3.67
N HIS A 168 0.11 -20.41 2.46
CA HIS A 168 -0.64 -20.75 1.27
C HIS A 168 -1.04 -22.25 1.24
N ALA A 169 -0.10 -23.15 1.52
CA ALA A 169 -0.38 -24.59 1.55
C ALA A 169 -1.43 -24.96 2.62
N GLN A 170 -1.37 -24.34 3.81
CA GLN A 170 -2.38 -24.53 4.86
C GLN A 170 -3.78 -24.08 4.42
N LEU A 171 -3.88 -22.92 3.77
CA LEU A 171 -5.16 -22.40 3.27
C LEU A 171 -5.68 -23.21 2.08
N ALA A 172 -4.80 -23.57 1.14
CA ALA A 172 -5.17 -24.42 -0.01
C ALA A 172 -5.75 -25.77 0.41
N ALA A 173 -5.20 -26.40 1.46
CA ALA A 173 -5.74 -27.64 2.03
C ALA A 173 -7.17 -27.48 2.59
N ARG A 174 -7.59 -26.24 2.88
CA ARG A 174 -8.95 -25.87 3.35
C ARG A 174 -9.83 -25.32 2.21
N GLY A 175 -9.37 -25.38 0.94
CA GLY A 175 -10.03 -24.75 -0.20
C GLY A 175 -10.02 -23.23 -0.14
N GLY A 176 -9.07 -22.64 0.58
CA GLY A 176 -8.96 -21.24 0.86
C GLY A 176 -8.01 -20.47 -0.05
N THR A 177 -7.79 -19.19 0.27
CA THR A 177 -6.98 -18.27 -0.55
C THR A 177 -6.04 -17.45 0.33
N LEU A 178 -4.77 -17.35 -0.10
CA LEU A 178 -3.82 -16.38 0.39
C LEU A 178 -3.76 -15.21 -0.60
N ILE A 179 -4.01 -13.99 -0.12
CA ILE A 179 -3.78 -12.75 -0.87
C ILE A 179 -2.55 -12.06 -0.29
N VAL A 180 -1.54 -11.84 -1.11
CA VAL A 180 -0.32 -11.12 -0.73
C VAL A 180 -0.27 -9.79 -1.49
N ASP A 181 -0.34 -8.68 -0.75
CA ASP A 181 -0.17 -7.34 -1.32
C ASP A 181 1.30 -6.95 -1.26
N GLU A 182 1.95 -7.01 -2.40
CA GLU A 182 3.37 -6.69 -2.58
C GLU A 182 3.58 -5.27 -3.15
N THR A 183 2.65 -4.34 -2.90
CA THR A 183 2.69 -2.96 -3.42
C THR A 183 3.98 -2.21 -3.09
N PHE A 184 4.65 -2.54 -1.99
CA PHE A 184 5.92 -1.93 -1.58
C PHE A 184 7.16 -2.79 -1.88
N ALA A 185 7.00 -3.96 -2.46
CA ALA A 185 8.10 -4.92 -2.65
C ALA A 185 9.13 -4.46 -3.71
N ASP A 186 8.72 -3.73 -4.75
CA ASP A 186 9.57 -3.33 -5.89
C ASP A 186 10.81 -2.51 -5.49
N ALA A 187 10.77 -1.84 -4.34
CA ALA A 187 11.86 -1.00 -3.85
C ALA A 187 13.05 -1.80 -3.28
N PHE A 188 12.89 -3.09 -3.00
CA PHE A 188 13.96 -3.92 -2.47
C PHE A 188 14.87 -4.43 -3.59
N VAL A 189 16.17 -4.55 -3.30
CA VAL A 189 17.17 -5.03 -4.26
C VAL A 189 16.92 -6.50 -4.63
N ASP A 190 16.46 -7.29 -3.67
CA ASP A 190 16.21 -8.73 -3.78
C ASP A 190 14.71 -9.07 -3.95
N THR A 191 13.96 -8.20 -4.61
CA THR A 191 12.49 -8.32 -4.78
C THR A 191 12.07 -9.70 -5.30
N SER A 192 12.78 -10.24 -6.30
CA SER A 192 12.46 -11.54 -6.91
C SER A 192 12.56 -12.70 -5.92
N ALA A 193 13.54 -12.65 -5.02
CA ALA A 193 13.72 -13.69 -3.99
C ALA A 193 12.62 -13.66 -2.92
N ARG A 194 11.93 -12.51 -2.76
CA ARG A 194 10.90 -12.31 -1.73
C ARG A 194 9.48 -12.43 -2.26
N SER A 195 9.25 -12.17 -3.55
CA SER A 195 7.93 -12.15 -4.17
C SER A 195 7.37 -13.55 -4.39
N LEU A 196 6.03 -13.66 -4.34
CA LEU A 196 5.29 -14.87 -4.74
C LEU A 196 4.73 -14.78 -6.17
N ALA A 197 5.11 -13.77 -6.95
CA ALA A 197 4.59 -13.57 -8.31
C ALA A 197 4.86 -14.78 -9.25
N ASP A 198 6.00 -15.46 -9.10
CA ASP A 198 6.39 -16.66 -9.84
C ASP A 198 5.59 -17.91 -9.48
N SER A 199 4.85 -17.88 -8.40
CA SER A 199 4.08 -18.99 -7.85
C SER A 199 2.57 -18.85 -8.07
N THR A 200 2.14 -17.86 -8.88
CA THR A 200 0.72 -17.52 -9.09
C THR A 200 -0.04 -18.49 -10.00
N ASP A 201 0.63 -19.51 -10.52
CA ASP A 201 0.04 -20.72 -11.09
C ASP A 201 -0.62 -21.64 -10.03
N ARG A 202 -0.34 -21.41 -8.74
CA ARG A 202 -0.92 -22.20 -7.64
C ARG A 202 -2.36 -21.77 -7.36
N ALA A 203 -3.24 -22.75 -7.21
CA ALA A 203 -4.63 -22.49 -6.83
C ALA A 203 -4.71 -21.81 -5.45
N GLY A 204 -5.57 -20.78 -5.34
CA GLY A 204 -5.76 -20.07 -4.08
C GLY A 204 -4.61 -19.10 -3.70
N LEU A 205 -3.72 -18.77 -4.63
CA LEU A 205 -2.73 -17.68 -4.44
C LEU A 205 -3.09 -16.47 -5.30
N VAL A 206 -3.11 -15.30 -4.68
CA VAL A 206 -3.27 -14.00 -5.35
C VAL A 206 -2.16 -13.08 -4.90
N VAL A 207 -1.47 -12.45 -5.84
CA VAL A 207 -0.47 -11.41 -5.54
C VAL A 207 -0.93 -10.09 -6.15
N LEU A 208 -0.93 -9.01 -5.36
CA LEU A 208 -1.24 -7.67 -5.85
C LEU A 208 0.04 -6.86 -5.96
N ARG A 209 0.18 -6.16 -7.09
CA ARG A 209 1.36 -5.33 -7.42
C ARG A 209 0.94 -3.93 -7.83
N SER A 210 1.79 -2.93 -7.57
CA SER A 210 1.52 -1.56 -7.96
C SER A 210 2.80 -0.80 -8.33
N PRO A 211 2.94 -0.30 -9.56
CA PRO A 211 4.06 0.57 -9.94
C PRO A 211 3.99 1.94 -9.25
N GLY A 212 2.85 2.28 -8.66
CA GLY A 212 2.61 3.60 -8.07
C GLY A 212 3.55 3.99 -6.95
N LYS A 213 4.16 3.02 -6.24
CA LYS A 213 5.04 3.30 -5.10
C LYS A 213 6.50 3.42 -5.53
N PHE A 214 7.10 2.36 -6.03
CA PHE A 214 8.51 2.34 -6.44
C PHE A 214 8.80 3.29 -7.61
N PHE A 215 7.94 3.30 -8.62
CA PHE A 215 8.13 4.18 -9.77
C PHE A 215 7.63 5.62 -9.53
N GLY A 216 7.05 5.94 -8.38
CA GLY A 216 6.49 7.27 -8.13
C GLY A 216 5.29 7.63 -9.02
N LEU A 217 4.63 6.64 -9.61
CA LEU A 217 3.53 6.81 -10.59
C LEU A 217 2.14 6.58 -9.96
N ALA A 218 1.96 6.96 -8.71
CA ALA A 218 0.69 6.72 -8.00
C ALA A 218 -0.53 7.37 -8.69
N GLY A 219 -0.33 8.53 -9.32
CA GLY A 219 -1.36 9.24 -10.09
C GLY A 219 -1.78 8.53 -11.38
N ALA A 220 -0.97 7.64 -11.94
CA ALA A 220 -1.30 6.88 -13.14
C ALA A 220 -2.48 5.90 -12.94
N ARG A 221 -2.78 5.53 -11.70
CA ARG A 221 -3.85 4.59 -11.34
C ARG A 221 -3.74 3.26 -12.10
N CYS A 222 -2.54 2.67 -12.09
CA CYS A 222 -2.27 1.34 -12.63
C CYS A 222 -1.83 0.41 -11.50
N GLY A 223 -2.29 -0.83 -11.55
CA GLY A 223 -1.90 -1.93 -10.67
C GLY A 223 -2.12 -3.26 -11.37
N PHE A 224 -1.76 -4.35 -10.71
CA PHE A 224 -1.86 -5.69 -11.27
C PHE A 224 -2.35 -6.67 -10.22
N ALA A 225 -3.25 -7.54 -10.63
CA ALA A 225 -3.60 -8.77 -9.92
C ALA A 225 -2.93 -9.95 -10.63
N LEU A 226 -2.20 -10.76 -9.90
CA LEU A 226 -1.53 -11.95 -10.38
C LEU A 226 -2.16 -13.16 -9.69
N ALA A 227 -2.68 -14.10 -10.47
CA ALA A 227 -3.35 -15.29 -9.97
C ALA A 227 -3.59 -16.30 -11.10
N GLN A 228 -4.23 -17.42 -10.82
CA GLN A 228 -4.69 -18.33 -11.87
C GLN A 228 -5.65 -17.65 -12.85
N PRO A 229 -5.59 -17.98 -14.14
CA PRO A 229 -6.38 -17.37 -15.21
C PRO A 229 -7.90 -17.39 -14.96
N ALA A 230 -8.43 -18.44 -14.35
CA ALA A 230 -9.86 -18.54 -14.05
C ALA A 230 -10.34 -17.46 -13.07
N LEU A 231 -9.59 -17.20 -12.01
CA LEU A 231 -9.90 -16.13 -11.06
C LEU A 231 -9.74 -14.76 -11.69
N LEU A 232 -8.70 -14.55 -12.52
CA LEU A 232 -8.47 -13.30 -13.22
C LEU A 232 -9.58 -13.01 -14.26
N ALA A 233 -10.12 -14.04 -14.93
CA ALA A 233 -11.27 -13.89 -15.82
C ALA A 233 -12.52 -13.40 -15.07
N ALA A 234 -12.83 -14.01 -13.94
CA ALA A 234 -13.93 -13.55 -13.08
C ALA A 234 -13.72 -12.13 -12.53
N LEU A 235 -12.48 -11.80 -12.18
CA LEU A 235 -12.13 -10.44 -11.72
C LEU A 235 -12.28 -9.42 -12.85
N ARG A 236 -11.84 -9.75 -14.07
CA ARG A 236 -12.00 -8.91 -15.27
C ARG A 236 -13.48 -8.64 -15.57
N GLU A 237 -14.29 -9.68 -15.56
CA GLU A 237 -15.74 -9.55 -15.77
C GLU A 237 -16.37 -8.58 -14.75
N ARG A 238 -15.99 -8.71 -13.48
CA ARG A 238 -16.51 -7.88 -12.40
C ARG A 238 -16.05 -6.41 -12.48
N LEU A 239 -14.82 -6.17 -12.94
CA LEU A 239 -14.26 -4.81 -13.08
C LEU A 239 -14.74 -4.12 -14.37
N GLY A 240 -15.15 -4.87 -15.37
CA GLY A 240 -15.51 -4.35 -16.68
C GLY A 240 -14.31 -4.04 -17.56
N ALA A 241 -14.58 -3.49 -18.74
CA ALA A 241 -13.58 -3.16 -19.74
C ALA A 241 -12.82 -1.86 -19.42
N TRP A 242 -11.64 -1.68 -20.05
CA TRP A 242 -10.88 -0.43 -20.08
C TRP A 242 -10.43 0.11 -18.72
N THR A 243 -10.11 -0.76 -17.79
CA THR A 243 -9.79 -0.39 -16.40
C THR A 243 -8.54 0.46 -16.26
N VAL A 244 -7.54 0.30 -17.14
CA VAL A 244 -6.29 1.06 -17.13
C VAL A 244 -6.21 1.94 -18.36
N ASN A 245 -6.13 3.25 -18.16
CA ASN A 245 -6.09 4.24 -19.24
C ASN A 245 -4.81 4.16 -20.09
N GLY A 246 -4.87 4.61 -21.36
CA GLY A 246 -3.76 4.55 -22.31
C GLY A 246 -2.48 5.24 -21.82
N PRO A 247 -2.51 6.48 -21.30
CA PRO A 247 -1.34 7.13 -20.73
C PRO A 247 -0.65 6.34 -19.62
N ALA A 248 -1.42 5.73 -18.70
CA ALA A 248 -0.88 4.89 -17.64
C ALA A 248 -0.20 3.63 -18.21
N ARG A 249 -0.83 2.98 -19.20
CA ARG A 249 -0.25 1.82 -19.91
C ARG A 249 1.09 2.18 -20.55
N HIS A 250 1.14 3.31 -21.28
CA HIS A 250 2.38 3.84 -21.87
C HIS A 250 3.46 4.06 -20.82
N ALA A 251 3.16 4.79 -19.75
CA ALA A 251 4.12 5.10 -18.70
C ALA A 251 4.67 3.84 -18.02
N VAL A 252 3.81 2.88 -17.70
CA VAL A 252 4.19 1.66 -16.98
C VAL A 252 5.01 0.72 -17.86
N MET A 253 4.66 0.56 -19.14
CA MET A 253 5.46 -0.27 -20.06
C MET A 253 6.89 0.25 -20.20
N HIS A 254 7.10 1.58 -20.32
CA HIS A 254 8.42 2.18 -20.36
C HIS A 254 9.18 1.99 -19.04
N ALA A 255 8.50 2.22 -17.92
CA ALA A 255 9.10 2.06 -16.60
C ALA A 255 9.54 0.60 -16.32
N PHE A 256 8.76 -0.39 -16.77
CA PHE A 256 9.10 -1.80 -16.61
C PHE A 256 10.24 -2.26 -17.54
N ALA A 257 10.42 -1.62 -18.69
CA ALA A 257 11.51 -1.91 -19.60
C ALA A 257 12.86 -1.29 -19.19
N ASP A 258 12.86 -0.25 -18.34
CA ASP A 258 14.07 0.50 -17.96
C ASP A 258 14.77 -0.13 -16.75
N THR A 259 15.50 -1.21 -16.98
CA THR A 259 16.25 -1.94 -15.94
C THR A 259 17.40 -1.13 -15.34
N ALA A 260 17.96 -0.18 -16.11
CA ALA A 260 19.04 0.69 -15.65
C ALA A 260 18.53 1.65 -14.58
N TRP A 261 17.41 2.35 -14.83
CA TRP A 261 16.77 3.22 -13.87
C TRP A 261 16.33 2.43 -12.62
N GLN A 262 15.69 1.28 -12.79
CA GLN A 262 15.25 0.43 -11.68
C GLN A 262 16.40 0.06 -10.74
N THR A 263 17.54 -0.36 -11.32
CA THR A 263 18.73 -0.75 -10.56
C THR A 263 19.32 0.44 -9.79
N ALA A 264 19.45 1.58 -10.43
CA ALA A 264 19.95 2.81 -9.81
C ALA A 264 19.03 3.29 -8.70
N MET A 265 17.71 3.29 -8.96
CA MET A 265 16.69 3.75 -8.03
C MET A 265 16.59 2.88 -6.78
N ARG A 266 16.62 1.54 -6.91
CA ARG A 266 16.65 0.65 -5.73
C ARG A 266 17.84 0.94 -4.81
N LYS A 267 19.03 1.18 -5.39
CA LYS A 267 20.22 1.53 -4.61
C LYS A 267 20.07 2.90 -3.92
N GLN A 268 19.47 3.86 -4.59
CA GLN A 268 19.20 5.19 -4.03
C GLN A 268 18.22 5.10 -2.86
N LEU A 269 17.06 4.48 -3.08
CA LEU A 269 16.01 4.34 -2.06
C LEU A 269 16.50 3.53 -0.85
N ALA A 270 17.34 2.51 -1.05
CA ALA A 270 17.95 1.78 0.08
C ALA A 270 18.80 2.71 0.96
N ARG A 271 19.61 3.60 0.36
CA ARG A 271 20.40 4.60 1.11
C ARG A 271 19.51 5.63 1.82
N GLU A 272 18.48 6.13 1.14
CA GLU A 272 17.57 7.14 1.69
C GLU A 272 16.69 6.57 2.81
N GLY A 273 16.20 5.33 2.65
CA GLY A 273 15.47 4.62 3.71
C GLY A 273 16.30 4.41 4.97
N GLU A 274 17.61 4.06 4.80
CA GLU A 274 18.52 3.95 5.95
C GLU A 274 18.84 5.34 6.55
N ARG A 275 19.01 6.39 5.74
CA ARG A 275 19.16 7.78 6.22
C ARG A 275 17.98 8.19 7.09
N LEU A 276 16.75 7.89 6.64
CA LEU A 276 15.51 8.16 7.40
C LEU A 276 15.51 7.40 8.73
N ALA A 277 15.83 6.12 8.70
CA ALA A 277 15.88 5.30 9.91
C ALA A 277 16.96 5.78 10.89
N ALA A 278 18.14 6.15 10.39
CA ALA A 278 19.24 6.68 11.20
C ALA A 278 18.86 8.04 11.84
N LEU A 279 18.21 8.92 11.09
CA LEU A 279 17.72 10.21 11.59
C LEU A 279 16.72 10.00 12.74
N LEU A 280 15.74 9.11 12.58
CA LEU A 280 14.75 8.81 13.62
C LEU A 280 15.42 8.21 14.86
N ARG A 281 16.40 7.29 14.70
CA ARG A 281 17.17 6.73 15.83
C ARG A 281 17.98 7.81 16.59
N ALA A 282 18.59 8.76 15.88
CA ALA A 282 19.32 9.89 16.49
C ALA A 282 18.44 10.75 17.39
N HIS A 283 17.13 10.80 17.11
CA HIS A 283 16.14 11.49 17.94
C HIS A 283 15.47 10.60 19.01
N GLY A 284 15.97 9.36 19.21
CA GLY A 284 15.54 8.45 20.28
C GLY A 284 14.35 7.57 19.95
N PHE A 285 13.97 7.45 18.68
CA PHE A 285 12.93 6.52 18.23
C PHE A 285 13.50 5.15 17.84
N ALA A 286 12.66 4.13 17.82
CA ALA A 286 12.98 2.77 17.37
C ALA A 286 12.25 2.47 16.04
N PRO A 287 12.73 2.97 14.89
CA PRO A 287 12.05 2.79 13.63
C PRO A 287 12.17 1.37 13.09
N ARG A 288 11.08 0.87 12.49
CA ARG A 288 11.12 -0.17 11.47
C ARG A 288 11.02 0.51 10.11
N ALA A 289 11.83 0.10 9.14
CA ALA A 289 11.93 0.81 7.87
C ALA A 289 11.91 -0.14 6.66
N THR A 290 11.46 0.41 5.56
CA THR A 290 11.60 -0.09 4.19
C THR A 290 12.40 0.93 3.38
N PRO A 291 12.80 0.65 2.14
CA PRO A 291 13.40 1.68 1.29
C PRO A 291 12.51 2.90 1.00
N LEU A 292 11.20 2.84 1.25
CA LEU A 292 10.26 3.91 0.92
C LEU A 292 9.64 4.63 2.13
N PHE A 293 9.74 4.06 3.33
CA PHE A 293 9.17 4.66 4.52
C PHE A 293 9.74 4.06 5.80
N ALA A 294 9.64 4.80 6.89
CA ALA A 294 9.89 4.32 8.24
C ALA A 294 8.63 4.46 9.11
N TRP A 295 8.45 3.55 10.06
CA TRP A 295 7.36 3.54 11.02
C TRP A 295 7.92 3.50 12.44
N ILE A 296 7.35 4.31 13.32
CA ILE A 296 7.64 4.31 14.76
C ILE A 296 6.35 4.13 15.56
N GLU A 297 6.44 3.41 16.65
CA GLU A 297 5.41 3.35 17.69
C GLU A 297 5.81 4.30 18.81
N ASP A 298 4.93 5.26 19.14
CA ASP A 298 5.14 6.22 20.22
C ASP A 298 3.79 6.72 20.72
N THR A 299 3.56 6.66 22.03
CA THR A 299 2.31 7.11 22.65
C THR A 299 2.02 8.59 22.41
N ARG A 300 3.05 9.38 22.05
CA ARG A 300 2.97 10.82 21.71
C ARG A 300 2.80 11.06 20.22
N ALA A 301 2.42 10.05 19.43
CA ALA A 301 2.33 10.17 17.97
C ALA A 301 1.44 11.35 17.51
N ALA A 302 0.35 11.63 18.23
CA ALA A 302 -0.52 12.76 17.92
C ALA A 302 0.21 14.11 18.10
N GLN A 303 0.84 14.31 19.27
CA GLN A 303 1.60 15.53 19.55
C GLN A 303 2.79 15.70 18.62
N LEU A 304 3.49 14.61 18.29
CA LEU A 304 4.61 14.64 17.34
C LEU A 304 4.13 15.03 15.94
N GLN A 305 3.00 14.49 15.48
CA GLN A 305 2.41 14.88 14.19
C GLN A 305 2.04 16.35 14.16
N ASP A 306 1.36 16.85 15.20
CA ASP A 306 0.94 18.26 15.27
C ASP A 306 2.16 19.20 15.32
N ALA A 307 3.20 18.84 16.07
CA ALA A 307 4.45 19.61 16.13
C ALA A 307 5.19 19.64 14.78
N LEU A 308 5.25 18.53 14.05
CA LEU A 308 5.81 18.48 12.70
C LEU A 308 4.97 19.28 11.70
N ALA A 309 3.65 19.19 11.80
CA ALA A 309 2.72 19.91 10.94
C ALA A 309 2.81 21.44 11.12
N ALA A 310 3.13 21.95 12.30
CA ALA A 310 3.42 23.37 12.54
C ALA A 310 4.62 23.87 11.73
N HIS A 311 5.50 22.98 11.27
CA HIS A 311 6.64 23.25 10.39
C HIS A 311 6.41 22.79 8.94
N ALA A 312 5.14 22.60 8.54
CA ALA A 312 4.74 22.14 7.21
C ALA A 312 5.33 20.77 6.81
N VAL A 313 5.48 19.86 7.76
CA VAL A 313 5.85 18.46 7.51
C VAL A 313 4.65 17.55 7.81
N TRP A 314 4.10 16.91 6.78
CA TRP A 314 2.92 16.06 6.90
C TRP A 314 3.28 14.58 6.95
N THR A 315 2.90 13.90 8.05
CA THR A 315 3.17 12.48 8.29
C THR A 315 1.87 11.68 8.38
N ARG A 316 1.96 10.36 8.34
CA ARG A 316 0.79 9.48 8.50
C ARG A 316 0.69 8.96 9.93
N ARG A 317 -0.38 9.34 10.65
CA ARG A 317 -0.68 8.88 12.00
C ARG A 317 -1.60 7.66 12.00
N PHE A 318 -1.40 6.80 12.99
CA PHE A 318 -2.27 5.69 13.35
C PHE A 318 -2.55 5.77 14.85
N ASP A 319 -3.78 5.42 15.24
CA ASP A 319 -4.23 5.61 16.63
C ASP A 319 -4.07 4.33 17.48
N THR A 320 -4.05 3.15 16.85
CA THR A 320 -3.97 1.87 17.55
C THR A 320 -3.03 0.90 16.82
N PRO A 321 -1.82 0.63 17.36
CA PRO A 321 -1.17 1.42 18.39
C PRO A 321 -0.85 2.84 17.92
N ALA A 322 -0.71 3.77 18.87
CA ALA A 322 -0.32 5.15 18.56
C ALA A 322 1.04 5.17 17.87
N SER A 323 1.07 5.61 16.62
CA SER A 323 2.26 5.47 15.76
C SER A 323 2.26 6.45 14.60
N LEU A 324 3.45 6.67 14.03
CA LEU A 324 3.64 7.48 12.82
C LEU A 324 4.39 6.70 11.75
N ARG A 325 4.02 6.95 10.49
CA ARG A 325 4.81 6.54 9.33
C ARG A 325 5.31 7.78 8.59
N PHE A 326 6.58 7.75 8.20
CA PHE A 326 7.30 8.79 7.50
C PHE A 326 7.72 8.28 6.13
N GLY A 327 7.37 8.96 5.05
CA GLY A 327 7.94 8.77 3.72
C GLY A 327 9.31 9.44 3.59
N LEU A 328 9.82 9.50 2.36
CA LEU A 328 11.10 10.11 2.05
C LEU A 328 10.92 11.57 1.59
N PRO A 329 11.77 12.52 2.04
CA PRO A 329 11.90 13.82 1.42
C PRO A 329 12.43 13.73 -0.02
N ALA A 330 12.02 14.67 -0.90
CA ALA A 330 12.33 14.62 -2.32
C ALA A 330 13.69 15.26 -2.69
N SER A 331 14.20 16.15 -1.88
CA SER A 331 15.43 16.90 -2.14
C SER A 331 16.27 17.08 -0.86
N GLU A 332 17.54 17.44 -1.02
CA GLU A 332 18.39 17.71 0.13
C GLU A 332 17.87 18.89 0.97
N GLU A 333 17.22 19.87 0.33
CA GLU A 333 16.55 20.98 1.03
C GLU A 333 15.40 20.46 1.92
N GLU A 334 14.57 19.56 1.38
CA GLU A 334 13.50 18.93 2.16
C GLU A 334 14.04 18.06 3.30
N TRP A 335 15.15 17.36 3.10
CA TRP A 335 15.84 16.62 4.15
C TRP A 335 16.27 17.52 5.29
N GLN A 336 16.93 18.65 5.01
CA GLN A 336 17.39 19.62 6.00
C GLN A 336 16.21 20.27 6.75
N ARG A 337 15.14 20.63 6.04
CA ARG A 337 13.91 21.15 6.66
C ARG A 337 13.25 20.12 7.57
N PHE A 338 13.16 18.88 7.13
CA PHE A 338 12.59 17.79 7.93
C PHE A 338 13.43 17.50 9.17
N GLU A 339 14.75 17.43 9.06
CA GLU A 339 15.67 17.23 10.19
C GLU A 339 15.52 18.35 11.24
N THR A 340 15.48 19.61 10.78
CA THR A 340 15.23 20.76 11.65
C THR A 340 13.87 20.67 12.34
N ALA A 341 12.80 20.39 11.58
CA ALA A 341 11.45 20.26 12.11
C ALA A 341 11.33 19.13 13.13
N LEU A 342 11.98 17.99 12.87
CA LEU A 342 12.00 16.84 13.78
C LEU A 342 12.72 17.18 15.09
N GLY A 343 13.86 17.87 15.02
CA GLY A 343 14.59 18.35 16.20
C GLY A 343 13.73 19.26 17.08
N LEU A 344 13.06 20.25 16.48
CA LEU A 344 12.17 21.19 17.18
C LEU A 344 10.95 20.46 17.79
N ALA A 345 10.33 19.57 17.03
CA ALA A 345 9.19 18.79 17.50
C ALA A 345 9.55 17.91 18.71
N VAL A 346 10.70 17.22 18.66
CA VAL A 346 11.17 16.38 19.76
C VAL A 346 11.54 17.23 21.00
N ALA A 347 12.14 18.40 20.81
CA ALA A 347 12.43 19.33 21.91
C ALA A 347 11.13 19.81 22.60
N ALA A 348 10.11 20.18 21.82
CA ALA A 348 8.80 20.59 22.35
C ALA A 348 8.13 19.46 23.17
N LEU A 349 8.20 18.19 22.68
CA LEU A 349 7.67 17.04 23.41
C LEU A 349 8.41 16.74 24.73
N LYS A 350 9.68 17.12 24.86
CA LYS A 350 10.45 16.99 26.10
C LYS A 350 10.10 18.09 27.11
N ALA A 351 9.84 19.31 26.62
CA ALA A 351 9.48 20.46 27.46
C ALA A 351 8.05 20.36 28.05
N SER A 352 7.18 19.54 27.44
CA SER A 352 5.79 19.32 27.88
C SER A 352 5.64 18.22 28.94
N ARG A 353 6.75 17.67 29.44
CA ARG A 353 6.81 16.70 30.53
C ARG A 353 7.06 17.42 31.85
#